data_a5562bfed0e2ad57ceeb678af10ec704
#
_entry.id   a5562bfed0e2ad57ceeb678af10ec704
#
_cell.length_a   1.000
_cell.length_b   1.000
_cell.length_c   1.000
_cell.angle_alpha   90.00
_cell.angle_beta   90.00
_cell.angle_gamma   90.00
#
_symmetry.space_group_name_H-M   'P 1'
#
loop_
_entity.id
_entity.type
_entity.pdbx_description
1 polymer ?
#
loop_
_entity_poly.entity_id
_entity_poly.type
_entity_poly.pdbx_seq_one_letter_code
_entity_poly.pdbx_strand_id
1 'polypeptide(L)'
;MPGTITPIGVGTATLYNRLASAGAPLFQQLADPGATSLPIVFEPPAALTAGAAELWCIATGGADWGGCLVYVSTDGDTYAPAGEILAGARQGVLSASLPAGGDPDTADTLSVDLTMSRGQLISGTQADADGLVTLCYCGGELIAYQSASLTAQYKYDLAYLRRGVYGTAIASHAAGAPFARFGPSDPAVFKFPYPASFVGRTLYLKLPAFNTFGQALQSLAEVDATAVSLTGAGIVVAPNNPVIANLAAGVTPEDWGLVAEAVGAAADFGPLSLAAGLNIDLGMPL
;
A
#
# COMPACT_ATOMS: atom_id res chain seq x y z
N MET A 1 4.98 64.10 19.01
CA MET A 1 3.63 63.64 19.18
C MET A 1 3.63 62.15 19.40
N PRO A 2 3.15 61.67 20.49
CA PRO A 2 3.19 60.26 20.82
C PRO A 2 2.23 59.39 20.02
N GLY A 3 1.37 59.98 19.24
CA GLY A 3 0.37 59.26 18.48
C GLY A 3 0.90 58.25 17.46
N THR A 4 2.12 58.39 17.05
CA THR A 4 2.74 57.50 16.07
C THR A 4 3.17 56.14 16.69
N ILE A 5 3.45 56.15 17.97
CA ILE A 5 3.90 54.92 18.68
C ILE A 5 2.73 54.02 19.00
N THR A 6 1.60 54.62 19.32
CA THR A 6 0.38 53.86 19.69
C THR A 6 -0.14 52.95 18.58
N PRO A 7 -0.22 53.38 17.32
CA PRO A 7 -0.64 52.47 16.23
C PRO A 7 0.32 51.30 16.02
N ILE A 8 1.62 51.53 16.19
CA ILE A 8 2.63 50.47 16.03
C ILE A 8 2.46 49.41 17.13
N GLY A 9 2.31 49.90 18.36
CA GLY A 9 2.11 49.00 19.49
C GLY A 9 0.80 48.16 19.38
N VAL A 10 -0.27 48.83 18.99
CA VAL A 10 -1.56 48.17 18.78
C VAL A 10 -1.49 47.21 17.62
N GLY A 11 -0.82 47.59 16.55
CA GLY A 11 -0.63 46.71 15.40
C GLY A 11 0.16 45.44 15.75
N THR A 12 1.22 45.60 16.51
CA THR A 12 2.03 44.47 16.98
C THR A 12 1.25 43.57 17.93
N ALA A 13 0.53 44.15 18.88
CA ALA A 13 -0.31 43.36 19.80
C ALA A 13 -1.44 42.61 19.06
N THR A 14 -2.06 43.24 18.07
CA THR A 14 -3.08 42.61 17.26
C THR A 14 -2.51 41.46 16.42
N LEU A 15 -1.35 41.63 15.85
CA LEU A 15 -0.67 40.59 15.08
C LEU A 15 -0.33 39.39 15.98
N TYR A 16 0.20 39.68 17.16
CA TYR A 16 0.51 38.62 18.12
C TYR A 16 -0.72 37.87 18.58
N ASN A 17 -1.80 38.57 18.89
CA ASN A 17 -3.07 37.94 19.25
C ASN A 17 -3.69 37.15 18.10
N ARG A 18 -3.50 37.60 16.87
CA ARG A 18 -3.95 36.84 15.71
C ARG A 18 -3.18 35.53 15.54
N LEU A 19 -1.91 35.55 15.73
CA LEU A 19 -1.09 34.35 15.70
C LEU A 19 -1.49 33.40 16.83
N ALA A 20 -1.74 33.91 18.01
CA ALA A 20 -2.18 33.12 19.15
C ALA A 20 -3.62 32.55 18.96
N SER A 21 -4.48 33.26 18.23
CA SER A 21 -5.86 32.85 17.99
C SER A 21 -6.05 32.05 16.70
N ALA A 22 -5.11 32.10 15.78
CA ALA A 22 -5.23 31.52 14.44
C ALA A 22 -4.64 30.13 14.31
N GLY A 23 -4.04 29.59 15.35
CA GLY A 23 -3.43 28.28 15.26
C GLY A 23 -2.59 27.90 16.48
N ALA A 24 -2.02 26.74 16.39
CA ALA A 24 -1.08 26.25 17.36
C ALA A 24 0.11 27.22 17.54
N PRO A 25 0.60 27.36 18.75
CA PRO A 25 1.83 28.11 18.99
C PRO A 25 2.96 27.63 18.09
N LEU A 26 3.84 28.55 17.69
CA LEU A 26 4.93 28.24 16.76
C LEU A 26 5.78 27.04 17.19
N PHE A 27 5.98 26.85 18.50
CA PHE A 27 6.71 25.69 19.01
C PHE A 27 6.01 24.37 18.75
N GLN A 28 4.67 24.32 18.66
CA GLN A 28 3.94 23.12 18.26
C GLN A 28 4.12 22.82 16.78
N GLN A 29 4.24 23.83 15.94
CA GLN A 29 4.53 23.65 14.52
C GLN A 29 5.92 23.06 14.27
N LEU A 30 6.83 23.24 15.23
CA LEU A 30 8.17 22.68 15.21
C LEU A 30 8.31 21.42 16.07
N ALA A 31 7.19 20.89 16.59
CA ALA A 31 7.22 19.65 17.35
C ALA A 31 7.80 18.51 16.50
N ASP A 32 8.64 17.71 17.13
CA ASP A 32 9.22 16.53 16.51
C ASP A 32 8.09 15.56 16.09
N PRO A 33 8.02 15.14 14.85
CA PRO A 33 7.01 14.17 14.39
C PRO A 33 7.16 12.81 15.06
N GLY A 34 8.31 12.51 15.63
CA GLY A 34 8.70 11.16 15.97
C GLY A 34 9.02 10.33 14.72
N ALA A 35 9.49 9.12 14.90
CA ALA A 35 9.79 8.23 13.80
C ALA A 35 8.51 7.68 13.15
N THR A 36 8.56 7.47 11.85
CA THR A 36 7.61 6.58 11.17
C THR A 36 7.77 5.17 11.74
N SER A 37 6.66 4.48 11.99
CA SER A 37 6.69 3.09 12.43
C SER A 37 7.41 2.21 11.41
N LEU A 38 7.87 1.04 11.84
CA LEU A 38 8.38 0.04 10.90
C LEU A 38 7.31 -0.23 9.83
N PRO A 39 7.56 0.08 8.57
CA PRO A 39 6.54 -0.05 7.54
C PRO A 39 6.24 -1.52 7.23
N ILE A 40 5.00 -1.80 6.87
CA ILE A 40 4.62 -3.04 6.24
C ILE A 40 4.78 -2.84 4.74
N VAL A 41 5.70 -3.58 4.13
CA VAL A 41 5.99 -3.48 2.70
C VAL A 41 5.82 -4.87 2.08
N PHE A 42 5.01 -4.96 1.05
CA PHE A 42 4.73 -6.22 0.37
C PHE A 42 4.31 -6.00 -1.09
N GLU A 43 4.46 -7.04 -1.88
CA GLU A 43 3.94 -7.09 -3.24
C GLU A 43 2.54 -7.72 -3.19
N PRO A 44 1.49 -6.97 -3.56
CA PRO A 44 0.13 -7.49 -3.52
C PRO A 44 -0.11 -8.53 -4.64
N PRO A 45 -1.04 -9.48 -4.43
CA PRO A 45 -1.48 -10.39 -5.48
C PRO A 45 -2.00 -9.63 -6.71
N ALA A 46 -1.82 -10.23 -7.89
CA ALA A 46 -2.20 -9.66 -9.18
C ALA A 46 -3.67 -9.20 -9.28
N ALA A 47 -4.57 -9.87 -8.55
CA ALA A 47 -5.98 -9.50 -8.50
C ALA A 47 -6.23 -8.11 -7.88
N LEU A 48 -5.30 -7.61 -7.04
CA LEU A 48 -5.39 -6.28 -6.43
C LEU A 48 -4.76 -5.18 -7.28
N THR A 49 -3.90 -5.53 -8.24
CA THR A 49 -3.14 -4.60 -9.08
C THR A 49 -3.53 -4.65 -10.55
N ALA A 50 -4.53 -5.47 -10.89
CA ALA A 50 -4.88 -5.77 -12.28
C ALA A 50 -3.66 -6.31 -13.09
N GLY A 51 -2.77 -7.03 -12.42
CA GLY A 51 -1.59 -7.63 -13.04
C GLY A 51 -0.38 -6.71 -13.18
N ALA A 52 -0.45 -5.49 -12.64
CA ALA A 52 0.69 -4.58 -12.60
C ALA A 52 1.68 -5.00 -11.49
N ALA A 53 2.97 -4.81 -11.75
CA ALA A 53 3.99 -4.97 -10.73
C ALA A 53 3.98 -3.73 -9.81
N GLU A 54 3.60 -3.94 -8.57
CA GLU A 54 3.52 -2.87 -7.57
C GLU A 54 4.12 -3.33 -6.24
N LEU A 55 4.76 -2.42 -5.55
CA LEU A 55 5.14 -2.56 -4.16
C LEU A 55 4.22 -1.66 -3.32
N TRP A 56 3.54 -2.24 -2.34
CA TRP A 56 2.68 -1.49 -1.45
C TRP A 56 3.38 -1.27 -0.11
N CYS A 57 3.33 -0.03 0.36
CA CYS A 57 3.91 0.39 1.63
C CYS A 57 2.82 0.98 2.52
N ILE A 58 2.72 0.47 3.73
CA ILE A 58 1.77 0.88 4.76
C ILE A 58 2.58 1.37 5.95
N ALA A 59 2.30 2.56 6.44
CA ALA A 59 2.99 3.14 7.58
C ALA A 59 2.05 3.95 8.48
N THR A 60 2.51 4.19 9.69
CA THR A 60 1.89 5.05 10.69
C THR A 60 2.96 5.67 11.57
N GLY A 61 2.59 6.46 12.55
CA GLY A 61 3.52 7.02 13.52
C GLY A 61 2.85 7.42 14.82
N GLY A 62 3.58 8.14 15.65
CA GLY A 62 3.13 8.63 16.95
C GLY A 62 2.03 9.70 16.88
N ALA A 63 1.83 10.38 18.02
CA ALA A 63 0.76 11.38 18.14
C ALA A 63 0.96 12.62 17.27
N ASP A 64 2.21 13.02 17.10
CA ASP A 64 2.58 14.23 16.36
C ASP A 64 2.95 13.93 14.91
N TRP A 65 2.94 12.66 14.51
CA TRP A 65 3.20 12.23 13.16
C TRP A 65 2.08 12.68 12.21
N GLY A 66 2.41 13.50 11.24
CA GLY A 66 1.49 14.01 10.22
C GLY A 66 1.54 13.25 8.91
N GLY A 67 2.60 12.47 8.71
CA GLY A 67 2.87 11.73 7.50
C GLY A 67 4.35 11.46 7.31
N CYS A 68 4.71 10.89 6.19
CA CYS A 68 6.10 10.70 5.78
C CYS A 68 6.25 10.87 4.27
N LEU A 69 7.42 11.34 3.86
CA LEU A 69 7.83 11.22 2.47
C LEU A 69 8.34 9.80 2.21
N VAL A 70 8.16 9.32 1.00
CA VAL A 70 8.67 8.01 0.57
C VAL A 70 9.83 8.24 -0.40
N TYR A 71 11.00 7.80 0.00
CA TYR A 71 12.17 7.77 -0.85
C TYR A 71 12.53 6.35 -1.19
N VAL A 72 12.97 6.14 -2.42
CA VAL A 72 13.37 4.82 -2.93
C VAL A 72 14.79 4.86 -3.46
N SER A 73 15.48 3.74 -3.32
CA SER A 73 16.82 3.53 -3.85
C SER A 73 16.96 2.10 -4.39
N THR A 74 17.76 1.92 -5.42
CA THR A 74 18.12 0.61 -5.98
C THR A 74 19.53 0.17 -5.60
N ASP A 75 20.32 1.05 -4.98
CA ASP A 75 21.70 0.80 -4.55
C ASP A 75 21.89 0.90 -3.03
N GLY A 76 20.90 1.44 -2.31
CA GLY A 76 20.95 1.66 -0.86
C GLY A 76 21.64 2.97 -0.45
N ASP A 77 22.25 3.69 -1.38
CA ASP A 77 23.02 4.90 -1.14
C ASP A 77 22.34 6.15 -1.68
N THR A 78 21.88 6.11 -2.92
CA THR A 78 21.24 7.24 -3.60
C THR A 78 19.73 7.11 -3.56
N TYR A 79 19.05 8.02 -2.88
CA TYR A 79 17.60 7.99 -2.68
C TYR A 79 16.90 9.07 -3.50
N ALA A 80 15.88 8.68 -4.25
CA ALA A 80 15.01 9.56 -5.02
C ALA A 80 13.62 9.64 -4.37
N PRO A 81 12.96 10.81 -4.36
CA PRO A 81 11.59 10.93 -3.88
C PRO A 81 10.64 10.15 -4.78
N ALA A 82 9.75 9.35 -4.19
CA ALA A 82 8.77 8.54 -4.90
C ALA A 82 7.32 8.96 -4.60
N GLY A 83 7.09 9.64 -3.47
CA GLY A 83 5.78 10.12 -3.07
C GLY A 83 5.68 10.36 -1.58
N GLU A 84 4.47 10.30 -1.05
CA GLU A 84 4.19 10.59 0.35
C GLU A 84 3.04 9.73 0.89
N ILE A 85 3.01 9.53 2.20
CA ILE A 85 1.89 8.93 2.95
C ILE A 85 1.35 10.00 3.88
N LEU A 86 0.13 10.48 3.63
CA LEU A 86 -0.52 11.57 4.38
C LEU A 86 -1.53 11.08 5.41
N ALA A 87 -1.79 9.79 5.48
CA ALA A 87 -2.73 9.20 6.41
C ALA A 87 -2.11 8.01 7.13
N GLY A 88 -2.23 7.99 8.46
CA GLY A 88 -1.78 6.85 9.26
C GLY A 88 -2.65 5.62 9.03
N ALA A 89 -2.01 4.51 8.75
CA ALA A 89 -2.70 3.23 8.60
C ALA A 89 -3.18 2.68 9.95
N ARG A 90 -4.20 1.85 9.92
CA ARG A 90 -4.62 1.02 11.07
C ARG A 90 -3.67 -0.16 11.20
N GLN A 91 -2.47 0.12 11.67
CA GLN A 91 -1.34 -0.80 11.73
C GLN A 91 -1.01 -1.16 13.18
N GLY A 92 -0.54 -2.38 13.37
CA GLY A 92 -0.09 -2.90 14.65
C GLY A 92 0.50 -4.28 14.49
N VAL A 93 0.34 -5.08 15.52
CA VAL A 93 0.87 -6.45 15.57
C VAL A 93 -0.18 -7.41 16.13
N LEU A 94 0.01 -8.69 15.91
CA LEU A 94 -0.76 -9.72 16.61
C LEU A 94 -0.40 -9.71 18.09
N SER A 95 -1.42 -9.71 18.95
CA SER A 95 -1.23 -9.85 20.40
C SER A 95 -1.16 -11.32 20.86
N ALA A 96 -1.67 -12.24 20.03
CA ALA A 96 -1.58 -13.68 20.23
C ALA A 96 -1.23 -14.37 18.92
N SER A 97 -0.79 -15.63 18.98
CA SER A 97 -0.56 -16.44 17.78
C SER A 97 -1.89 -16.82 17.12
N LEU A 98 -1.92 -16.81 15.79
CA LEU A 98 -3.02 -17.33 14.98
C LEU A 98 -2.56 -18.64 14.34
N PRO A 99 -3.23 -19.77 14.59
CA PRO A 99 -2.92 -21.03 13.91
C PRO A 99 -3.21 -20.98 12.40
N ALA A 100 -2.66 -21.93 11.65
CA ALA A 100 -3.11 -22.19 10.30
C ALA A 100 -4.48 -22.87 10.37
N GLY A 101 -5.51 -22.15 9.95
CA GLY A 101 -6.90 -22.63 9.95
C GLY A 101 -7.41 -22.98 8.55
N GLY A 102 -8.73 -23.13 8.44
CA GLY A 102 -9.44 -23.26 7.16
C GLY A 102 -9.91 -21.90 6.60
N ASP A 103 -10.63 -21.95 5.48
CA ASP A 103 -11.38 -20.81 4.96
C ASP A 103 -12.84 -21.22 4.68
N PRO A 104 -13.84 -20.59 5.28
CA PRO A 104 -13.72 -19.61 6.37
C PRO A 104 -13.24 -20.24 7.67
N ASP A 105 -12.48 -19.48 8.45
CA ASP A 105 -12.05 -19.86 9.79
C ASP A 105 -13.05 -19.30 10.81
N THR A 106 -13.81 -20.19 11.43
CA THR A 106 -14.81 -19.87 12.44
C THR A 106 -14.42 -20.32 13.84
N ALA A 107 -13.26 -20.95 13.97
CA ALA A 107 -12.78 -21.53 15.21
C ALA A 107 -11.73 -20.63 15.89
N ASP A 108 -10.86 -20.05 15.10
CA ASP A 108 -9.75 -19.25 15.60
C ASP A 108 -10.09 -17.76 15.69
N THR A 109 -9.36 -17.07 16.54
CA THR A 109 -9.52 -15.62 16.77
C THR A 109 -8.21 -14.94 16.41
N LEU A 110 -8.29 -13.90 15.57
CA LEU A 110 -7.18 -13.04 15.25
C LEU A 110 -7.13 -11.86 16.25
N SER A 111 -6.30 -11.99 17.26
CA SER A 111 -6.11 -10.97 18.29
C SER A 111 -5.05 -9.97 17.90
N VAL A 112 -5.38 -8.67 17.86
CA VAL A 112 -4.50 -7.61 17.36
C VAL A 112 -4.35 -6.47 18.36
N ASP A 113 -3.17 -5.87 18.37
CA ASP A 113 -2.81 -4.68 19.14
C ASP A 113 -2.45 -3.54 18.20
N LEU A 114 -3.29 -2.51 18.14
CA LEU A 114 -3.14 -1.31 17.33
C LEU A 114 -2.67 -0.10 18.14
N THR A 115 -2.07 -0.29 19.31
CA THR A 115 -1.58 0.81 20.15
C THR A 115 -0.61 1.71 19.40
N MET A 116 0.18 1.15 18.50
CA MET A 116 1.13 1.87 17.64
C MET A 116 0.44 2.96 16.80
N SER A 117 -0.63 2.60 16.12
CA SER A 117 -1.37 3.49 15.22
C SER A 117 -2.54 4.20 15.89
N ARG A 118 -2.95 3.76 17.08
CA ARG A 118 -4.21 4.15 17.71
C ARG A 118 -5.43 3.90 16.83
N GLY A 119 -5.28 2.97 15.89
CA GLY A 119 -6.30 2.62 14.91
C GLY A 119 -7.55 2.04 15.54
N GLN A 120 -8.66 2.23 14.87
CA GLN A 120 -9.94 1.64 15.28
C GLN A 120 -10.42 0.68 14.20
N LEU A 121 -10.89 -0.49 14.63
CA LEU A 121 -11.51 -1.47 13.76
C LEU A 121 -13.02 -1.48 13.99
N ILE A 122 -13.75 -1.72 12.92
CA ILE A 122 -15.21 -1.76 12.92
C ILE A 122 -15.64 -3.14 12.42
N SER A 123 -16.61 -3.73 13.07
CA SER A 123 -17.24 -4.96 12.61
C SER A 123 -18.00 -4.71 11.30
N GLY A 124 -17.97 -5.69 10.43
CA GLY A 124 -18.85 -5.80 9.28
C GLY A 124 -19.89 -6.89 9.47
N THR A 125 -20.62 -7.18 8.41
CA THR A 125 -21.46 -8.37 8.29
C THR A 125 -20.64 -9.55 7.78
N GLN A 126 -21.18 -10.75 7.83
CA GLN A 126 -20.53 -11.90 7.18
C GLN A 126 -20.37 -11.65 5.68
N ALA A 127 -21.35 -11.04 5.03
CA ALA A 127 -21.28 -10.69 3.62
C ALA A 127 -20.15 -9.68 3.32
N ASP A 128 -19.86 -8.75 4.26
CA ASP A 128 -18.72 -7.84 4.11
C ASP A 128 -17.39 -8.59 4.20
N ALA A 129 -17.28 -9.57 5.09
CA ALA A 129 -16.09 -10.42 5.18
C ALA A 129 -15.93 -11.27 3.92
N ASP A 130 -17.00 -11.91 3.46
CA ASP A 130 -17.03 -12.72 2.24
C ASP A 130 -16.74 -11.87 0.98
N GLY A 131 -17.19 -10.62 0.98
CA GLY A 131 -16.90 -9.61 -0.04
C GLY A 131 -15.55 -8.91 0.13
N LEU A 132 -14.73 -9.31 1.11
CA LEU A 132 -13.38 -8.80 1.39
C LEU A 132 -13.33 -7.28 1.70
N VAL A 133 -14.43 -6.71 2.20
CA VAL A 133 -14.52 -5.28 2.57
C VAL A 133 -13.63 -4.96 3.78
N THR A 134 -13.43 -5.93 4.66
CA THR A 134 -12.63 -5.83 5.87
C THR A 134 -11.21 -6.36 5.71
N LEU A 135 -10.64 -6.20 4.52
CA LEU A 135 -9.33 -6.72 4.16
C LEU A 135 -8.23 -6.23 5.09
N CYS A 136 -7.36 -7.16 5.51
CA CYS A 136 -6.16 -6.87 6.28
C CYS A 136 -4.97 -7.74 5.84
N TYR A 137 -3.78 -7.24 6.13
CA TYR A 137 -2.52 -7.96 6.00
C TYR A 137 -2.14 -8.54 7.36
N CYS A 138 -1.71 -9.77 7.37
CA CYS A 138 -1.21 -10.44 8.55
C CYS A 138 0.01 -11.30 8.18
N GLY A 139 1.22 -10.80 8.46
CA GLY A 139 2.44 -11.59 8.32
C GLY A 139 2.65 -12.25 6.93
N GLY A 140 2.20 -11.64 5.85
CA GLY A 140 2.30 -12.18 4.48
C GLY A 140 1.00 -12.79 3.96
N GLU A 141 0.03 -13.05 4.80
CA GLU A 141 -1.31 -13.51 4.43
C GLU A 141 -2.29 -12.34 4.33
N LEU A 142 -3.19 -12.38 3.37
CA LEU A 142 -4.34 -11.49 3.30
C LEU A 142 -5.55 -12.18 3.92
N ILE A 143 -6.21 -11.49 4.83
CA ILE A 143 -7.34 -12.00 5.62
C ILE A 143 -8.45 -10.95 5.58
N ALA A 144 -9.71 -11.37 5.63
CA ALA A 144 -10.83 -10.49 5.93
C ALA A 144 -11.59 -11.02 7.15
N TYR A 145 -12.27 -10.15 7.88
CA TYR A 145 -12.98 -10.52 9.11
C TYR A 145 -14.40 -9.99 9.14
N GLN A 146 -15.28 -10.65 9.88
CA GLN A 146 -16.65 -10.17 10.14
C GLN A 146 -16.69 -9.25 11.34
N SER A 147 -16.27 -9.73 12.50
CA SER A 147 -16.41 -8.99 13.76
C SER A 147 -15.07 -8.51 14.29
N ALA A 148 -15.08 -7.33 14.92
CA ALA A 148 -13.97 -6.75 15.63
C ALA A 148 -14.46 -6.36 17.03
N SER A 149 -14.14 -7.16 18.03
CA SER A 149 -14.54 -6.95 19.42
C SER A 149 -13.43 -6.24 20.18
N LEU A 150 -13.70 -5.06 20.71
CA LEU A 150 -12.75 -4.30 21.51
C LEU A 150 -12.52 -5.02 22.86
N THR A 151 -11.29 -5.46 23.10
CA THR A 151 -10.90 -6.17 24.35
C THR A 151 -10.18 -5.26 25.33
N ALA A 152 -9.45 -4.27 24.83
CA ALA A 152 -8.83 -3.21 25.60
C ALA A 152 -8.60 -2.00 24.67
N GLN A 153 -8.09 -0.89 25.19
CA GLN A 153 -7.80 0.28 24.39
C GLN A 153 -6.88 -0.10 23.19
N TYR A 154 -7.37 0.10 21.97
CA TYR A 154 -6.71 -0.24 20.71
C TYR A 154 -6.40 -1.75 20.51
N LYS A 155 -7.01 -2.64 21.30
CA LYS A 155 -6.86 -4.08 21.14
C LYS A 155 -8.18 -4.72 20.74
N TYR A 156 -8.12 -5.60 19.78
CA TYR A 156 -9.31 -6.21 19.19
C TYR A 156 -9.12 -7.70 18.99
N ASP A 157 -10.22 -8.42 19.17
CA ASP A 157 -10.38 -9.81 18.73
C ASP A 157 -11.26 -9.83 17.48
N LEU A 158 -10.71 -10.37 16.42
CA LEU A 158 -11.39 -10.51 15.13
C LEU A 158 -11.82 -11.96 14.94
N ALA A 159 -13.07 -12.16 14.53
CA ALA A 159 -13.64 -13.48 14.35
C ALA A 159 -14.39 -13.60 13.01
N TYR A 160 -14.68 -14.84 12.62
CA TYR A 160 -15.08 -15.22 11.29
C TYR A 160 -14.11 -14.66 10.25
N LEU A 161 -13.06 -15.44 10.02
CA LEU A 161 -11.96 -14.99 9.17
C LEU A 161 -12.07 -15.65 7.78
N ARG A 162 -11.95 -14.85 6.74
CA ARG A 162 -11.66 -15.34 5.41
C ARG A 162 -10.15 -15.35 5.26
N ARG A 163 -9.61 -16.54 5.10
CA ARG A 163 -8.17 -16.81 5.13
C ARG A 163 -7.62 -16.97 3.72
N GLY A 164 -6.35 -16.64 3.54
CA GLY A 164 -5.66 -16.86 2.27
C GLY A 164 -6.29 -16.15 1.08
N VAL A 165 -6.96 -15.01 1.32
CA VAL A 165 -7.69 -14.30 0.27
C VAL A 165 -6.75 -13.81 -0.83
N TYR A 166 -7.25 -13.69 -2.03
CA TYR A 166 -6.49 -13.41 -3.24
C TYR A 166 -5.38 -14.44 -3.54
N GLY A 167 -5.49 -15.65 -3.00
CA GLY A 167 -4.53 -16.73 -3.23
C GLY A 167 -3.24 -16.64 -2.39
N THR A 168 -3.23 -15.81 -1.35
CA THR A 168 -2.13 -15.84 -0.38
C THR A 168 -2.17 -17.14 0.43
N ALA A 169 -1.01 -17.62 0.88
CA ALA A 169 -0.93 -18.87 1.62
C ALA A 169 -1.53 -18.70 3.03
N ILE A 170 -2.42 -19.62 3.41
CA ILE A 170 -2.86 -19.74 4.81
C ILE A 170 -1.70 -20.26 5.64
N ALA A 171 -1.32 -19.52 6.65
CA ALA A 171 -0.18 -19.86 7.51
C ALA A 171 -0.50 -19.65 9.00
N SER A 172 0.35 -20.21 9.86
CA SER A 172 0.37 -19.82 11.28
C SER A 172 1.16 -18.53 11.44
N HIS A 173 0.65 -17.62 12.25
CA HIS A 173 1.30 -16.35 12.56
C HIS A 173 1.61 -16.27 14.05
N ALA A 174 2.85 -15.96 14.40
CA ALA A 174 3.25 -15.78 15.80
C ALA A 174 2.71 -14.45 16.36
N ALA A 175 2.59 -14.35 17.67
CA ALA A 175 2.42 -13.07 18.33
C ALA A 175 3.56 -12.12 17.92
N GLY A 176 3.25 -10.84 17.71
CA GLY A 176 4.17 -9.86 17.17
C GLY A 176 4.23 -9.80 15.64
N ALA A 177 3.59 -10.72 14.91
CA ALA A 177 3.51 -10.63 13.46
C ALA A 177 2.83 -9.31 13.03
N PRO A 178 3.31 -8.67 11.95
CA PRO A 178 2.77 -7.39 11.51
C PRO A 178 1.33 -7.54 11.03
N PHE A 179 0.51 -6.58 11.41
CA PHE A 179 -0.89 -6.46 11.03
C PHE A 179 -1.19 -5.06 10.49
N ALA A 180 -1.97 -4.97 9.44
CA ALA A 180 -2.60 -3.72 8.99
C ALA A 180 -3.97 -3.98 8.38
N ARG A 181 -4.96 -3.18 8.76
CA ARG A 181 -6.25 -3.14 8.06
C ARG A 181 -6.20 -2.06 7.00
N PHE A 182 -6.53 -2.41 5.77
CA PHE A 182 -6.50 -1.51 4.63
C PHE A 182 -7.58 -1.88 3.60
N GLY A 183 -7.74 -1.05 2.60
CA GLY A 183 -8.50 -1.35 1.39
C GLY A 183 -7.71 -0.95 0.14
N PRO A 184 -8.08 -1.45 -1.04
CA PRO A 184 -7.34 -1.14 -2.28
C PRO A 184 -7.29 0.37 -2.61
N SER A 185 -8.23 1.15 -2.09
CA SER A 185 -8.30 2.60 -2.28
C SER A 185 -7.98 3.39 -1.01
N ASP A 186 -7.39 2.74 0.00
CA ASP A 186 -7.04 3.40 1.26
C ASP A 186 -5.88 4.37 1.04
N PRO A 187 -6.02 5.67 1.37
CA PRO A 187 -4.94 6.65 1.20
C PRO A 187 -3.72 6.40 2.10
N ALA A 188 -3.86 5.53 3.09
CA ALA A 188 -2.75 5.08 3.94
C ALA A 188 -1.85 4.03 3.27
N VAL A 189 -2.21 3.57 2.06
CA VAL A 189 -1.42 2.63 1.28
C VAL A 189 -0.71 3.37 0.15
N PHE A 190 0.59 3.52 0.29
CA PHE A 190 1.43 4.02 -0.80
C PHE A 190 1.71 2.89 -1.79
N LYS A 191 1.49 3.16 -3.07
CA LYS A 191 1.68 2.20 -4.15
C LYS A 191 2.81 2.67 -5.05
N PHE A 192 3.82 1.83 -5.17
CA PHE A 192 4.97 2.07 -6.03
C PHE A 192 4.97 1.10 -7.21
N PRO A 193 4.57 1.53 -8.41
CA PRO A 193 4.69 0.71 -9.60
C PRO A 193 6.16 0.58 -10.00
N TYR A 194 6.57 -0.61 -10.39
CA TYR A 194 7.94 -0.85 -10.84
C TYR A 194 7.98 -1.68 -12.12
N PRO A 195 9.00 -1.48 -12.98
CA PRO A 195 9.12 -2.25 -14.21
C PRO A 195 9.56 -3.69 -13.94
N ALA A 196 9.16 -4.62 -14.80
CA ALA A 196 9.52 -6.04 -14.69
C ALA A 196 11.06 -6.28 -14.62
N SER A 197 11.86 -5.36 -15.15
CA SER A 197 13.33 -5.41 -15.04
C SER A 197 13.87 -5.25 -13.61
N PHE A 198 13.01 -4.88 -12.66
CA PHE A 198 13.38 -4.79 -11.23
C PHE A 198 13.16 -6.10 -10.47
N VAL A 199 12.46 -7.07 -11.07
CA VAL A 199 12.29 -8.38 -10.46
C VAL A 199 13.66 -9.03 -10.18
N GLY A 200 13.83 -9.55 -8.98
CA GLY A 200 15.10 -10.09 -8.49
C GLY A 200 16.06 -9.04 -7.91
N ARG A 201 15.70 -7.76 -7.94
CA ARG A 201 16.48 -6.69 -7.30
C ARG A 201 15.97 -6.39 -5.90
N THR A 202 16.83 -5.78 -5.09
CA THR A 202 16.43 -5.19 -3.80
C THR A 202 16.12 -3.72 -3.99
N LEU A 203 14.99 -3.30 -3.46
CA LEU A 203 14.60 -1.89 -3.33
C LEU A 203 14.73 -1.48 -1.88
N TYR A 204 15.27 -0.29 -1.65
CA TYR A 204 15.45 0.28 -0.31
C TYR A 204 14.51 1.48 -0.17
N LEU A 205 13.72 1.50 0.90
CA LEU A 205 12.80 2.59 1.20
C LEU A 205 13.25 3.32 2.45
N LYS A 206 13.17 4.65 2.42
CA LYS A 206 13.29 5.51 3.60
C LYS A 206 12.04 6.37 3.73
N LEU A 207 11.56 6.51 4.96
CA LEU A 207 10.27 7.13 5.28
C LEU A 207 10.46 8.26 6.31
N PRO A 208 11.14 9.37 5.96
CA PRO A 208 11.29 10.50 6.86
C PRO A 208 9.93 11.11 7.19
N ALA A 209 9.63 11.18 8.49
CA ALA A 209 8.38 11.71 9.00
C ALA A 209 8.36 13.24 8.98
N PHE A 210 7.16 13.80 8.90
CA PHE A 210 6.88 15.21 9.20
C PHE A 210 5.70 15.29 10.20
N ASN A 211 5.60 16.40 10.90
CA ASN A 211 4.59 16.55 11.93
C ASN A 211 3.20 16.89 11.36
N THR A 212 2.19 16.89 12.22
CA THR A 212 0.78 17.17 11.87
C THR A 212 0.56 18.54 11.21
N PHE A 213 1.56 19.43 11.22
CA PHE A 213 1.54 20.71 10.52
C PHE A 213 2.29 20.68 9.17
N GLY A 214 2.77 19.50 8.75
CA GLY A 214 3.58 19.36 7.54
C GLY A 214 4.98 19.94 7.67
N GLN A 215 5.50 20.06 8.89
CA GLN A 215 6.80 20.67 9.20
C GLN A 215 7.69 19.71 10.00
N ALA A 216 8.85 20.16 10.41
CA ALA A 216 9.83 19.37 11.15
C ALA A 216 10.17 18.05 10.46
N LEU A 217 10.40 18.10 9.12
CA LEU A 217 10.78 16.93 8.32
C LEU A 217 12.08 16.33 8.87
N GLN A 218 12.06 15.03 9.15
CA GLN A 218 13.25 14.29 9.54
C GLN A 218 14.31 14.30 8.43
N SER A 219 15.57 14.30 8.84
CA SER A 219 16.68 14.14 7.91
C SER A 219 16.68 12.72 7.33
N LEU A 220 16.88 12.60 6.03
CA LEU A 220 17.00 11.31 5.36
C LEU A 220 18.16 10.45 5.89
N ALA A 221 19.19 11.10 6.46
CA ALA A 221 20.32 10.41 7.08
C ALA A 221 19.98 9.74 8.41
N GLU A 222 18.94 10.22 9.10
CA GLU A 222 18.49 9.72 10.41
C GLU A 222 17.47 8.58 10.29
N VAL A 223 16.99 8.31 9.08
CA VAL A 223 15.97 7.28 8.83
C VAL A 223 16.62 6.02 8.32
N ASP A 224 16.35 4.92 9.00
CA ASP A 224 16.81 3.60 8.57
C ASP A 224 16.12 3.15 7.27
N ALA A 225 16.86 2.44 6.45
CA ALA A 225 16.34 1.90 5.21
C ALA A 225 15.62 0.57 5.44
N THR A 226 14.44 0.43 4.86
CA THR A 226 13.74 -0.85 4.76
C THR A 226 14.06 -1.48 3.41
N ALA A 227 14.75 -2.63 3.42
CA ALA A 227 15.11 -3.36 2.22
C ALA A 227 14.04 -4.39 1.86
N VAL A 228 13.66 -4.45 0.59
CA VAL A 228 12.66 -5.38 0.08
C VAL A 228 13.15 -6.00 -1.23
N SER A 229 13.15 -7.32 -1.31
CA SER A 229 13.45 -8.04 -2.55
C SER A 229 12.19 -8.14 -3.40
N LEU A 230 12.26 -7.63 -4.62
CA LEU A 230 11.14 -7.64 -5.56
C LEU A 230 11.05 -9.02 -6.23
N THR A 231 9.93 -9.70 -6.06
CA THR A 231 9.70 -11.05 -6.59
C THR A 231 8.85 -11.05 -7.86
N GLY A 232 8.11 -9.97 -8.11
CA GLY A 232 7.16 -9.87 -9.19
C GLY A 232 5.83 -10.59 -8.88
N ALA A 233 5.47 -10.76 -7.62
CA ALA A 233 4.27 -11.50 -7.21
C ALA A 233 2.97 -10.94 -7.80
N GLY A 234 2.91 -9.64 -8.09
CA GLY A 234 1.78 -8.97 -8.75
C GLY A 234 1.73 -9.14 -10.26
N ILE A 235 2.78 -9.69 -10.86
CA ILE A 235 2.85 -9.85 -12.32
C ILE A 235 2.09 -11.11 -12.73
N VAL A 236 1.09 -10.96 -13.58
CA VAL A 236 0.51 -12.11 -14.28
C VAL A 236 1.52 -12.54 -15.32
N VAL A 237 2.30 -13.56 -15.00
CA VAL A 237 3.03 -14.29 -16.02
C VAL A 237 1.98 -15.04 -16.82
N ALA A 238 1.71 -14.60 -18.05
CA ALA A 238 0.90 -15.40 -18.95
C ALA A 238 1.49 -16.82 -18.96
N PRO A 239 0.68 -17.86 -18.74
CA PRO A 239 1.17 -19.23 -18.83
C PRO A 239 1.94 -19.35 -20.13
N ASN A 240 3.10 -20.03 -20.08
CA ASN A 240 3.99 -20.22 -21.24
C ASN A 240 3.15 -20.43 -22.50
N ASN A 241 2.87 -19.34 -23.17
CA ASN A 241 2.20 -19.39 -24.46
C ASN A 241 3.28 -19.79 -25.46
N PRO A 242 3.23 -20.98 -26.04
CA PRO A 242 4.22 -21.40 -27.01
C PRO A 242 4.36 -20.41 -28.18
N VAL A 243 3.33 -19.62 -28.40
CA VAL A 243 3.33 -18.53 -29.36
C VAL A 243 4.30 -17.40 -28.97
N ILE A 244 4.35 -17.04 -27.70
CA ILE A 244 5.31 -16.01 -27.22
C ILE A 244 6.74 -16.56 -27.28
N ALA A 245 6.92 -17.84 -26.93
CA ALA A 245 8.21 -18.48 -27.06
C ALA A 245 8.69 -18.53 -28.54
N ASN A 246 7.77 -18.74 -29.46
CA ASN A 246 8.06 -18.72 -30.90
C ASN A 246 8.39 -17.31 -31.39
N LEU A 247 7.70 -16.27 -30.91
CA LEU A 247 8.03 -14.88 -31.19
C LEU A 247 9.44 -14.52 -30.68
N ALA A 248 9.78 -14.96 -29.47
CA ALA A 248 11.11 -14.78 -28.90
C ALA A 248 12.18 -15.57 -29.66
N ALA A 249 11.81 -16.67 -30.29
CA ALA A 249 12.68 -17.49 -31.12
C ALA A 249 12.82 -16.98 -32.57
N GLY A 250 12.27 -15.84 -32.92
CA GLY A 250 12.42 -15.22 -34.23
C GLY A 250 11.40 -15.69 -35.26
N VAL A 251 10.17 -15.89 -34.85
CA VAL A 251 9.03 -16.17 -35.73
C VAL A 251 8.95 -15.08 -36.81
N THR A 252 8.89 -15.51 -38.04
CA THR A 252 8.83 -14.61 -39.20
C THR A 252 7.44 -14.00 -39.35
N PRO A 253 7.29 -12.87 -40.02
CA PRO A 253 5.97 -12.26 -40.23
C PRO A 253 4.94 -13.18 -40.91
N GLU A 254 5.38 -14.21 -41.62
CA GLU A 254 4.51 -15.17 -42.29
C GLU A 254 3.80 -16.10 -41.28
N ASP A 255 4.33 -16.22 -40.07
CA ASP A 255 3.76 -17.06 -39.00
C ASP A 255 2.66 -16.34 -38.20
N TRP A 256 2.36 -15.10 -38.55
CA TRP A 256 1.33 -14.33 -37.85
C TRP A 256 -0.06 -14.99 -37.90
N GLY A 257 -0.33 -15.79 -38.91
CA GLY A 257 -1.56 -16.56 -38.98
C GLY A 257 -1.69 -17.57 -37.85
N LEU A 258 -0.59 -18.27 -37.55
CA LEU A 258 -0.55 -19.23 -36.44
C LEU A 258 -0.61 -18.52 -35.07
N VAL A 259 0.03 -17.37 -34.97
CA VAL A 259 -0.04 -16.55 -33.76
C VAL A 259 -1.47 -16.05 -33.54
N ALA A 260 -2.11 -15.58 -34.58
CA ALA A 260 -3.50 -15.13 -34.52
C ALA A 260 -4.46 -16.26 -34.16
N GLU A 261 -4.22 -17.45 -34.70
CA GLU A 261 -5.04 -18.62 -34.45
C GLU A 261 -4.88 -19.15 -33.03
N ALA A 262 -3.65 -19.22 -32.52
CA ALA A 262 -3.40 -19.67 -31.16
C ALA A 262 -3.86 -18.67 -30.10
N VAL A 263 -3.79 -17.40 -30.39
CA VAL A 263 -4.26 -16.34 -29.52
C VAL A 263 -5.76 -16.10 -29.73
N GLY A 264 -6.25 -16.28 -30.93
CA GLY A 264 -7.66 -16.17 -31.27
C GLY A 264 -8.52 -17.29 -30.67
N ALA A 265 -7.89 -18.38 -30.25
CA ALA A 265 -8.55 -19.36 -29.40
C ALA A 265 -8.89 -18.80 -28.03
N ALA A 266 -8.20 -17.78 -27.55
CA ALA A 266 -8.72 -16.90 -26.53
C ALA A 266 -9.72 -15.96 -27.23
N ALA A 267 -10.98 -16.18 -26.99
CA ALA A 267 -12.09 -15.41 -27.58
C ALA A 267 -11.93 -13.88 -27.49
N ASP A 268 -11.09 -13.44 -26.59
CA ASP A 268 -10.73 -12.05 -26.37
C ASP A 268 -9.89 -11.43 -27.49
N PHE A 269 -9.33 -12.27 -28.34
CA PHE A 269 -8.62 -11.83 -29.53
C PHE A 269 -9.37 -12.10 -30.83
N GLY A 270 -10.65 -12.41 -30.69
CA GLY A 270 -11.56 -12.40 -31.82
C GLY A 270 -11.37 -11.19 -32.73
N PRO A 271 -11.10 -10.00 -32.19
CA PRO A 271 -10.68 -8.85 -33.00
C PRO A 271 -9.35 -9.04 -33.71
N LEU A 272 -8.45 -9.91 -33.21
CA LEU A 272 -7.18 -10.14 -33.87
C LEU A 272 -7.32 -11.09 -35.07
N SER A 273 -8.13 -12.11 -34.93
CA SER A 273 -8.55 -12.88 -36.10
C SER A 273 -9.47 -12.05 -36.99
N LEU A 274 -10.28 -11.22 -36.36
CA LEU A 274 -10.96 -10.13 -37.05
C LEU A 274 -9.96 -9.10 -37.54
N ALA A 275 -8.92 -8.83 -36.80
CA ALA A 275 -7.90 -7.91 -37.27
C ALA A 275 -7.05 -8.55 -38.36
N ALA A 276 -6.92 -9.82 -38.36
CA ALA A 276 -6.43 -10.45 -39.57
C ALA A 276 -7.48 -10.35 -40.66
N GLY A 277 -8.70 -10.60 -40.38
CA GLY A 277 -9.82 -10.28 -41.24
C GLY A 277 -10.06 -8.78 -41.36
N LEU A 278 -9.95 -8.10 -40.26
CA LEU A 278 -10.12 -6.66 -40.13
C LEU A 278 -8.91 -5.87 -40.62
N ASN A 279 -7.73 -6.44 -40.54
CA ASN A 279 -6.57 -5.90 -41.28
C ASN A 279 -6.87 -5.71 -42.75
N ILE A 280 -7.69 -6.53 -43.21
CA ILE A 280 -8.29 -6.39 -44.51
C ILE A 280 -9.15 -5.16 -44.53
N ASP A 281 -9.82 -4.95 -43.45
CA ASP A 281 -10.77 -3.89 -43.34
C ASP A 281 -10.23 -2.70 -42.58
N LEU A 282 -9.05 -2.75 -42.12
CA LEU A 282 -8.41 -1.54 -41.61
C LEU A 282 -8.56 -0.37 -42.55
N GLY A 283 -9.70 -0.41 -43.20
CA GLY A 283 -10.27 0.69 -43.92
C GLY A 283 -9.38 1.21 -45.00
N MET A 284 -8.66 0.31 -45.58
CA MET A 284 -8.06 0.71 -46.84
C MET A 284 -9.20 0.89 -47.80
N PRO A 285 -9.58 2.12 -48.12
CA PRO A 285 -10.50 2.35 -49.21
C PRO A 285 -9.80 1.80 -50.43
N LEU A 286 -10.50 1.01 -51.15
CA LEU A 286 -10.17 0.61 -52.48
C LEU A 286 -10.01 1.86 -53.36
#